data_13e94ffd9689409e446e55f86904ee72
#
_entry.id   13e94ffd9689409e446e55f86904ee72
#
_cell.length_a   1.000
_cell.length_b   1.000
_cell.length_c   1.000
_cell.angle_alpha   90.00
_cell.angle_beta   90.00
_cell.angle_gamma   90.00
#
_symmetry.space_group_name_H-M   'P 1'
#
loop_
_entity.id
_entity.type
_entity.pdbx_description
1 polymer ?
#
loop_
_entity_poly.entity_id
_entity_poly.type
_entity_poly.pdbx_seq_one_letter_code
_entity_poly.pdbx_strand_id
1 'polypeptide(L)'
;MAGMLRKSLQLFSLELYSGPVRALWELLQNADDCSFQDVPRVRIVHASKYLWLEYNEGGFLLEDVRALCNIGASTKQLGQTGQKGIGFKASFVLSARPHVFSNPFRFFFDEEASCPLPQVTPQVIPAHVETPQPLPQHGTAIYLPLRKAFPDLLDEVDPTLLLFLRQVRAITVERLGDVLTYALHGPPEGFVTIGVTTRGVNHSESEHKYFVAKASDLSIAFPLHGAAPASAAVSTTLPLSQLAGLRTPLNAPFDLTANREALMDSERRMRGFEML
;
A
#
# COMPACT_ATOMS: atom_id res chain seq x y z
N MET A 1 28.67 -17.74 -2.58
CA MET A 1 27.72 -17.02 -3.45
C MET A 1 26.32 -16.94 -2.86
N ALA A 2 25.68 -18.04 -2.43
CA ALA A 2 24.33 -18.05 -1.83
C ALA A 2 24.19 -17.20 -0.55
N GLY A 3 25.17 -17.22 0.35
CA GLY A 3 25.14 -16.36 1.54
C GLY A 3 25.26 -14.86 1.24
N MET A 4 25.87 -14.52 0.11
CA MET A 4 25.95 -13.14 -0.36
C MET A 4 24.62 -12.66 -0.93
N LEU A 5 23.93 -13.52 -1.70
CA LEU A 5 22.60 -13.22 -2.25
C LEU A 5 21.55 -13.08 -1.14
N ARG A 6 21.61 -13.93 -0.13
CA ARG A 6 20.74 -13.85 1.06
C ARG A 6 20.97 -12.57 1.85
N LYS A 7 22.25 -12.21 2.09
CA LYS A 7 22.58 -10.92 2.73
C LYS A 7 22.17 -9.73 1.87
N SER A 8 22.39 -9.78 0.57
CA SER A 8 21.98 -8.71 -0.34
C SER A 8 20.47 -8.52 -0.34
N LEU A 9 19.68 -9.61 -0.34
CA LEU A 9 18.21 -9.52 -0.27
C LEU A 9 17.72 -9.02 1.09
N GLN A 10 18.35 -9.44 2.19
CA GLN A 10 18.05 -8.89 3.51
C GLN A 10 18.44 -7.40 3.60
N LEU A 11 19.58 -7.02 3.06
CA LEU A 11 20.00 -5.62 2.98
C LEU A 11 19.07 -4.82 2.03
N PHE A 12 18.72 -5.37 0.87
CA PHE A 12 17.78 -4.75 -0.06
C PHE A 12 16.39 -4.55 0.58
N SER A 13 15.88 -5.53 1.31
CA SER A 13 14.60 -5.37 2.00
C SER A 13 14.69 -4.42 3.20
N LEU A 14 15.80 -4.37 3.91
CA LEU A 14 16.01 -3.46 5.04
C LEU A 14 16.38 -2.03 4.60
N GLU A 15 17.14 -1.87 3.51
CA GLU A 15 17.54 -0.55 3.00
C GLU A 15 16.48 0.08 2.09
N LEU A 16 15.74 -0.73 1.31
CA LEU A 16 14.67 -0.25 0.45
C LEU A 16 13.37 0.02 1.22
N TYR A 17 13.14 -0.66 2.35
CA TYR A 17 11.92 -0.53 3.13
C TYR A 17 12.27 -0.23 4.58
N SER A 18 12.62 1.03 4.83
CA SER A 18 13.15 1.49 6.12
C SER A 18 12.12 1.53 7.25
N GLY A 19 10.82 1.27 7.00
CA GLY A 19 9.82 1.36 8.04
C GLY A 19 8.56 0.50 7.85
N PRO A 20 7.84 0.20 8.94
CA PRO A 20 6.61 -0.59 8.91
C PRO A 20 5.49 0.09 8.11
N VAL A 21 5.37 1.40 8.18
CA VAL A 21 4.40 2.19 7.42
C VAL A 21 4.68 2.09 5.92
N ARG A 22 5.95 2.12 5.52
CA ARG A 22 6.31 1.93 4.11
C ARG A 22 5.93 0.56 3.59
N ALA A 23 6.08 -0.49 4.40
CA ALA A 23 5.63 -1.82 4.05
C ALA A 23 4.10 -1.88 3.82
N LEU A 24 3.32 -1.18 4.65
CA LEU A 24 1.88 -1.03 4.45
C LEU A 24 1.55 -0.30 3.14
N TRP A 25 2.28 0.77 2.82
CA TRP A 25 2.09 1.52 1.57
C TRP A 25 2.36 0.68 0.33
N GLU A 26 3.39 -0.15 0.34
CA GLU A 26 3.67 -1.07 -0.77
C GLU A 26 2.55 -2.10 -0.97
N LEU A 27 1.96 -2.60 0.12
CA LEU A 27 0.81 -3.51 0.04
C LEU A 27 -0.44 -2.81 -0.49
N LEU A 28 -0.72 -1.58 -0.04
CA LEU A 28 -1.83 -0.77 -0.53
C LEU A 28 -1.65 -0.41 -2.01
N GLN A 29 -0.44 -0.08 -2.42
CA GLN A 29 -0.13 0.19 -3.83
C GLN A 29 -0.32 -1.05 -4.70
N ASN A 30 0.06 -2.23 -4.20
CA ASN A 30 -0.19 -3.47 -4.92
C ASN A 30 -1.69 -3.74 -5.09
N ALA A 31 -2.52 -3.44 -4.08
CA ALA A 31 -3.97 -3.50 -4.19
C ALA A 31 -4.50 -2.47 -5.21
N ASP A 32 -4.00 -1.23 -5.18
CA ASP A 32 -4.43 -0.16 -6.09
C ASP A 32 -4.04 -0.41 -7.56
N ASP A 33 -3.01 -1.22 -7.80
CA ASP A 33 -2.58 -1.61 -9.15
C ASP A 33 -3.37 -2.81 -9.73
N CYS A 34 -4.29 -3.40 -8.97
CA CYS A 34 -5.13 -4.51 -9.43
C CYS A 34 -6.28 -4.04 -10.33
N SER A 35 -6.91 -4.99 -11.02
CA SER A 35 -8.12 -4.75 -11.80
C SER A 35 -9.34 -5.22 -11.02
N PHE A 36 -10.37 -4.38 -10.96
CA PHE A 36 -11.57 -4.64 -10.19
C PHE A 36 -12.80 -4.76 -11.11
N GLN A 37 -13.74 -5.61 -10.74
CA GLN A 37 -15.02 -5.75 -11.42
C GLN A 37 -16.09 -4.89 -10.77
N ASP A 38 -16.02 -4.71 -9.45
CA ASP A 38 -16.88 -3.87 -8.65
C ASP A 38 -16.16 -2.62 -8.15
N VAL A 39 -16.84 -1.80 -7.35
CA VAL A 39 -16.23 -0.64 -6.70
C VAL A 39 -15.01 -1.08 -5.88
N PRO A 40 -13.81 -0.59 -6.24
CA PRO A 40 -12.55 -1.02 -5.61
C PRO A 40 -12.50 -0.65 -4.13
N ARG A 41 -12.31 -1.65 -3.28
CA ARG A 41 -12.29 -1.50 -1.82
C ARG A 41 -11.11 -2.25 -1.21
N VAL A 42 -10.53 -1.64 -0.20
CA VAL A 42 -9.51 -2.25 0.66
C VAL A 42 -10.00 -2.24 2.10
N ARG A 43 -9.84 -3.35 2.79
CA ARG A 43 -10.09 -3.49 4.22
C ARG A 43 -8.79 -3.85 4.93
N ILE A 44 -8.46 -3.12 5.98
CA ILE A 44 -7.26 -3.31 6.79
C ILE A 44 -7.70 -3.58 8.22
N VAL A 45 -7.35 -4.75 8.75
CA VAL A 45 -7.60 -5.10 10.17
C VAL A 45 -6.26 -5.17 10.88
N HIS A 46 -6.09 -4.34 11.89
CA HIS A 46 -4.88 -4.33 12.70
C HIS A 46 -5.20 -4.76 14.13
N ALA A 47 -4.67 -5.90 14.51
CA ALA A 47 -4.70 -6.43 15.85
C ALA A 47 -3.28 -6.46 16.44
N SER A 48 -3.16 -6.69 17.75
CA SER A 48 -1.84 -6.71 18.42
C SER A 48 -0.85 -7.73 17.85
N LYS A 49 -1.34 -8.81 17.25
CA LYS A 49 -0.51 -9.92 16.76
C LYS A 49 -0.54 -10.11 15.25
N TYR A 50 -1.41 -9.43 14.52
CA TYR A 50 -1.51 -9.58 13.09
C TYR A 50 -2.01 -8.32 12.40
N LEU A 51 -1.67 -8.21 11.12
CA LEU A 51 -2.27 -7.31 10.15
C LEU A 51 -2.96 -8.18 9.09
N TRP A 52 -4.20 -7.84 8.74
CA TRP A 52 -4.96 -8.42 7.63
C TRP A 52 -5.28 -7.30 6.66
N LEU A 53 -4.92 -7.48 5.40
CA LEU A 53 -5.25 -6.57 4.31
C LEU A 53 -6.01 -7.36 3.25
N GLU A 54 -7.22 -6.91 2.92
CA GLU A 54 -8.12 -7.57 1.99
C GLU A 54 -8.60 -6.57 0.94
N TYR A 55 -8.69 -7.01 -0.32
CA TYR A 55 -9.21 -6.20 -1.43
C TYR A 55 -9.99 -7.06 -2.42
N ASN A 56 -11.05 -6.47 -3.01
CA ASN A 56 -12.07 -7.15 -3.80
C ASN A 56 -11.75 -7.19 -5.31
N GLU A 57 -10.52 -7.45 -5.67
CA GLU A 57 -10.10 -7.64 -7.06
C GLU A 57 -10.50 -9.03 -7.60
N GLY A 58 -10.16 -9.34 -8.87
CA GLY A 58 -10.56 -10.58 -9.53
C GLY A 58 -9.90 -11.87 -9.05
N GLY A 59 -8.95 -11.80 -8.11
CA GLY A 59 -8.11 -12.93 -7.66
C GLY A 59 -6.83 -13.08 -8.49
N PHE A 60 -5.86 -13.79 -7.92
CA PHE A 60 -4.56 -14.02 -8.55
C PHE A 60 -4.66 -15.04 -9.69
N LEU A 61 -3.89 -14.77 -10.73
CA LEU A 61 -3.54 -15.75 -11.74
C LEU A 61 -2.21 -16.43 -11.36
N LEU A 62 -1.87 -17.49 -12.06
CA LEU A 62 -0.59 -18.20 -11.83
C LEU A 62 0.63 -17.29 -12.06
N GLU A 63 0.51 -16.34 -13.00
CA GLU A 63 1.53 -15.34 -13.29
C GLU A 63 1.78 -14.41 -12.10
N ASP A 64 0.74 -14.05 -11.35
CA ASP A 64 0.87 -13.23 -10.15
C ASP A 64 1.62 -13.97 -9.05
N VAL A 65 1.30 -15.25 -8.85
CA VAL A 65 2.05 -16.10 -7.90
C VAL A 65 3.52 -16.22 -8.31
N ARG A 66 3.79 -16.46 -9.60
CA ARG A 66 5.15 -16.52 -10.13
C ARG A 66 5.90 -15.19 -9.93
N ALA A 67 5.22 -14.05 -10.14
CA ALA A 67 5.81 -12.73 -9.91
C ALA A 67 6.18 -12.51 -8.44
N LEU A 68 5.38 -13.00 -7.51
CA LEU A 68 5.72 -12.95 -6.07
C LEU A 68 6.91 -13.84 -5.72
N CYS A 69 7.09 -14.97 -6.43
CA CYS A 69 8.21 -15.89 -6.22
C CYS A 69 9.52 -15.41 -6.87
N ASN A 70 9.44 -14.53 -7.87
CA ASN A 70 10.61 -14.03 -8.59
C ASN A 70 11.14 -12.74 -8.00
N ILE A 71 12.48 -12.61 -7.97
CA ILE A 71 13.15 -11.36 -7.60
C ILE A 71 13.39 -10.58 -8.89
N GLY A 72 12.74 -9.42 -9.01
CA GLY A 72 12.95 -8.51 -10.14
C GLY A 72 12.18 -8.82 -11.42
N ALA A 73 11.37 -9.89 -11.48
CA ALA A 73 10.43 -10.09 -12.55
C ALA A 73 9.13 -9.32 -12.26
N SER A 74 8.72 -8.43 -13.15
CA SER A 74 7.46 -7.69 -13.07
C SER A 74 6.51 -8.14 -14.16
N THR A 75 5.26 -8.42 -13.81
CA THR A 75 4.16 -8.64 -14.76
C THR A 75 3.42 -7.36 -15.11
N LYS A 76 3.82 -6.21 -14.51
CA LYS A 76 3.13 -4.93 -14.67
C LYS A 76 3.31 -4.36 -16.08
N GLN A 77 2.21 -3.86 -16.64
CA GLN A 77 2.18 -3.14 -17.90
C GLN A 77 2.66 -1.70 -17.74
N LEU A 78 3.01 -1.04 -18.85
CA LEU A 78 3.32 0.39 -18.90
C LEU A 78 2.18 1.20 -18.26
N GLY A 79 2.51 2.01 -17.25
CA GLY A 79 1.56 2.85 -16.52
C GLY A 79 1.19 2.34 -15.11
N GLN A 80 1.64 1.16 -14.68
CA GLN A 80 1.50 0.71 -13.29
C GLN A 80 2.69 1.15 -12.45
N THR A 81 2.42 1.68 -11.25
CA THR A 81 3.44 2.16 -10.31
C THR A 81 4.01 0.99 -9.48
N GLY A 82 5.29 0.74 -9.60
CA GLY A 82 6.02 -0.27 -8.83
C GLY A 82 6.25 -1.60 -9.58
N GLN A 83 7.16 -2.41 -9.09
CA GLN A 83 7.47 -3.73 -9.64
C GLN A 83 6.82 -4.82 -8.78
N LYS A 84 5.85 -5.58 -9.33
CA LYS A 84 5.32 -6.76 -8.62
C LYS A 84 6.47 -7.72 -8.27
N GLY A 85 6.41 -8.28 -7.06
CA GLY A 85 7.44 -9.17 -6.55
C GLY A 85 8.44 -8.48 -5.62
N ILE A 86 8.93 -7.28 -5.94
CA ILE A 86 9.79 -6.52 -5.01
C ILE A 86 8.93 -5.86 -3.92
N GLY A 87 7.84 -5.17 -4.29
CA GLY A 87 6.96 -4.49 -3.34
C GLY A 87 6.36 -5.42 -2.28
N PHE A 88 5.94 -6.63 -2.67
CA PHE A 88 5.44 -7.61 -1.71
C PHE A 88 6.49 -8.02 -0.67
N LYS A 89 7.79 -8.01 -1.02
CA LYS A 89 8.86 -8.34 -0.08
C LYS A 89 8.96 -7.36 1.10
N ALA A 90 8.39 -6.16 0.98
CA ALA A 90 8.23 -5.24 2.10
C ALA A 90 7.42 -5.86 3.26
N SER A 91 6.51 -6.82 2.98
CA SER A 91 5.75 -7.53 4.02
C SER A 91 6.64 -8.22 5.05
N PHE A 92 7.88 -8.60 4.67
CA PHE A 92 8.84 -9.20 5.60
C PHE A 92 9.38 -8.22 6.66
N VAL A 93 9.21 -6.93 6.50
CA VAL A 93 9.46 -5.96 7.57
C VAL A 93 8.49 -6.18 8.74
N LEU A 94 7.24 -6.51 8.41
CA LEU A 94 6.16 -6.69 9.38
C LEU A 94 6.06 -8.14 9.90
N SER A 95 6.32 -9.13 9.03
CA SER A 95 6.06 -10.54 9.32
C SER A 95 7.20 -11.44 8.84
N ALA A 96 7.57 -12.45 9.63
CA ALA A 96 8.47 -13.52 9.17
C ALA A 96 7.74 -14.52 8.24
N ARG A 97 6.41 -14.55 8.30
CA ARG A 97 5.56 -15.49 7.57
C ARG A 97 4.37 -14.80 6.91
N PRO A 98 4.56 -14.02 5.85
CA PRO A 98 3.46 -13.45 5.09
C PRO A 98 2.63 -14.54 4.41
N HIS A 99 1.30 -14.51 4.59
CA HIS A 99 0.36 -15.42 3.94
C HIS A 99 -0.42 -14.68 2.85
N VAL A 100 -0.71 -15.39 1.78
CA VAL A 100 -1.52 -14.89 0.66
C VAL A 100 -2.68 -15.85 0.44
N PHE A 101 -3.88 -15.29 0.39
CA PHE A 101 -5.12 -15.99 0.10
C PHE A 101 -5.78 -15.31 -1.09
N SER A 102 -5.76 -15.96 -2.23
CA SER A 102 -6.39 -15.50 -3.47
C SER A 102 -6.84 -16.72 -4.25
N ASN A 103 -8.14 -16.97 -4.28
CA ASN A 103 -8.70 -18.21 -4.82
C ASN A 103 -8.26 -18.43 -6.30
N PRO A 104 -7.69 -19.60 -6.67
CA PRO A 104 -7.60 -20.83 -5.87
C PRO A 104 -6.33 -20.96 -5.00
N PHE A 105 -5.48 -19.94 -4.96
CA PHE A 105 -4.17 -20.01 -4.31
C PHE A 105 -4.23 -19.72 -2.83
N ARG A 106 -3.50 -20.50 -2.04
CA ARG A 106 -3.34 -20.37 -0.59
C ARG A 106 -1.93 -20.76 -0.21
N PHE A 107 -1.12 -19.77 0.14
CA PHE A 107 0.28 -20.04 0.45
C PHE A 107 0.86 -19.00 1.39
N PHE A 108 2.00 -19.33 1.96
CA PHE A 108 2.81 -18.40 2.75
C PHE A 108 4.27 -18.51 2.34
N PHE A 109 5.01 -17.49 2.66
CA PHE A 109 6.47 -17.53 2.61
C PHE A 109 7.00 -17.60 4.04
N ASP A 110 8.06 -18.38 4.29
CA ASP A 110 8.68 -18.50 5.59
C ASP A 110 10.15 -18.07 5.52
N GLU A 111 10.48 -16.94 6.12
CA GLU A 111 11.85 -16.42 6.11
C GLU A 111 12.83 -17.34 6.85
N GLU A 112 12.34 -18.11 7.84
CA GLU A 112 13.13 -18.98 8.69
C GLU A 112 13.20 -20.42 8.16
N ALA A 113 12.45 -20.73 7.09
CA ALA A 113 12.44 -22.09 6.54
C ALA A 113 13.82 -22.51 6.03
N SER A 114 14.15 -23.76 6.29
CA SER A 114 15.32 -24.39 5.67
C SER A 114 15.10 -24.53 4.18
N CYS A 115 15.92 -23.89 3.36
CA CYS A 115 15.87 -24.02 1.92
C CYS A 115 16.88 -25.11 1.49
N PRO A 116 16.42 -26.21 0.85
CA PRO A 116 17.32 -27.26 0.36
C PRO A 116 18.18 -26.79 -0.81
N LEU A 117 17.82 -25.69 -1.45
CA LEU A 117 18.54 -25.12 -2.58
C LEU A 117 19.41 -23.94 -2.10
N PRO A 118 20.74 -24.08 -2.06
CA PRO A 118 21.63 -23.06 -1.49
C PRO A 118 21.64 -21.73 -2.29
N GLN A 119 21.05 -21.73 -3.48
CA GLN A 119 20.98 -20.56 -4.37
C GLN A 119 19.65 -19.81 -4.28
N VAL A 120 18.67 -20.33 -3.53
CA VAL A 120 17.31 -19.79 -3.43
C VAL A 120 17.06 -19.36 -1.99
N THR A 121 16.41 -18.21 -1.82
CA THR A 121 16.04 -17.73 -0.48
C THR A 121 14.64 -18.24 -0.11
N PRO A 122 14.38 -18.54 1.17
CA PRO A 122 13.04 -18.96 1.62
C PRO A 122 11.92 -17.98 1.25
N GLN A 123 12.25 -16.69 1.17
CA GLN A 123 11.28 -15.62 0.85
C GLN A 123 10.68 -15.69 -0.57
N VAL A 124 11.19 -16.56 -1.42
CA VAL A 124 10.68 -16.77 -2.79
C VAL A 124 10.05 -18.14 -3.01
N ILE A 125 10.06 -19.02 -2.00
CA ILE A 125 9.47 -20.36 -2.07
C ILE A 125 8.12 -20.33 -1.35
N PRO A 126 7.00 -20.43 -2.08
CA PRO A 126 5.69 -20.53 -1.46
C PRO A 126 5.46 -21.92 -0.88
N ALA A 127 4.94 -21.96 0.33
CA ALA A 127 4.45 -23.19 0.95
C ALA A 127 2.92 -23.16 1.03
N HIS A 128 2.26 -24.26 0.70
CA HIS A 128 0.83 -24.37 0.82
C HIS A 128 0.38 -24.24 2.28
N VAL A 129 -0.78 -23.59 2.51
CA VAL A 129 -1.37 -23.49 3.83
C VAL A 129 -2.84 -23.90 3.81
N GLU A 130 -3.20 -24.76 4.74
CA GLU A 130 -4.59 -25.02 5.09
C GLU A 130 -5.03 -23.96 6.11
N THR A 131 -6.05 -23.19 5.78
CA THR A 131 -6.45 -22.07 6.63
C THR A 131 -7.60 -22.43 7.54
N PRO A 132 -7.56 -22.06 8.83
CA PRO A 132 -8.69 -22.09 9.72
C PRO A 132 -9.61 -20.86 9.58
N GLN A 133 -9.22 -19.87 8.78
CA GLN A 133 -9.94 -18.60 8.62
C GLN A 133 -10.86 -18.64 7.40
N PRO A 134 -12.07 -18.05 7.46
CA PRO A 134 -12.89 -17.86 6.28
C PRO A 134 -12.12 -17.01 5.28
N LEU A 135 -11.91 -17.57 4.09
CA LEU A 135 -11.26 -16.84 3.00
C LEU A 135 -12.21 -15.82 2.40
N PRO A 136 -11.70 -14.73 1.83
CA PRO A 136 -12.51 -13.88 0.98
C PRO A 136 -13.11 -14.74 -0.13
N GLN A 137 -14.42 -14.64 -0.33
CA GLN A 137 -15.12 -15.37 -1.42
C GLN A 137 -14.64 -14.87 -2.79
N HIS A 138 -14.30 -13.59 -2.85
CA HIS A 138 -13.76 -12.89 -4.02
C HIS A 138 -12.61 -12.00 -3.58
N GLY A 139 -11.58 -11.92 -4.43
CA GLY A 139 -10.43 -11.05 -4.19
C GLY A 139 -9.26 -11.73 -3.50
N THR A 140 -8.38 -10.90 -2.98
CA THR A 140 -7.14 -11.31 -2.33
C THR A 140 -7.09 -10.79 -0.90
N ALA A 141 -6.59 -11.64 0.00
CA ALA A 141 -6.23 -11.25 1.35
C ALA A 141 -4.76 -11.58 1.64
N ILE A 142 -4.11 -10.67 2.34
CA ILE A 142 -2.75 -10.82 2.85
C ILE A 142 -2.83 -10.82 4.37
N TYR A 143 -2.36 -11.90 4.99
CA TYR A 143 -2.30 -12.05 6.44
C TYR A 143 -0.84 -12.05 6.90
N LEU A 144 -0.53 -11.15 7.80
CA LEU A 144 0.79 -10.94 8.35
C LEU A 144 0.78 -11.19 9.86
N PRO A 145 1.20 -12.38 10.35
CA PRO A 145 1.55 -12.53 11.75
C PRO A 145 2.68 -11.55 12.08
N LEU A 146 2.42 -10.57 12.95
CA LEU A 146 3.38 -9.51 13.22
C LEU A 146 4.56 -10.01 14.05
N ARG A 147 5.78 -9.61 13.68
CA ARG A 147 7.01 -9.90 14.42
C ARG A 147 7.02 -9.28 15.82
N LYS A 148 6.39 -8.13 15.97
CA LYS A 148 6.23 -7.35 17.19
C LYS A 148 4.99 -6.46 17.06
N ALA A 149 4.61 -5.81 18.15
CA ALA A 149 3.57 -4.79 18.08
C ALA A 149 4.06 -3.56 17.29
N PHE A 150 3.15 -3.00 16.47
CA PHE A 150 3.33 -1.76 15.72
C PHE A 150 2.12 -0.84 16.01
N PRO A 151 2.04 -0.22 17.20
CA PRO A 151 0.84 0.49 17.65
C PRO A 151 0.43 1.61 16.69
N ASP A 152 1.40 2.30 16.09
CA ASP A 152 1.19 3.49 15.26
C ASP A 152 1.14 3.18 13.76
N LEU A 153 1.06 1.89 13.38
CA LEU A 153 1.13 1.45 11.97
C LEU A 153 0.07 2.08 11.08
N LEU A 154 -1.12 2.33 11.61
CA LEU A 154 -2.24 2.87 10.85
C LEU A 154 -2.50 4.36 11.09
N ASP A 155 -1.67 5.04 11.85
CA ASP A 155 -1.90 6.45 12.18
C ASP A 155 -1.77 7.40 10.97
N GLU A 156 -1.02 6.96 9.94
CA GLU A 156 -0.89 7.69 8.68
C GLU A 156 -1.96 7.35 7.64
N VAL A 157 -2.86 6.39 7.95
CA VAL A 157 -3.97 6.04 7.05
C VAL A 157 -5.10 7.05 7.25
N ASP A 158 -5.11 8.09 6.44
CA ASP A 158 -6.10 9.14 6.49
C ASP A 158 -6.95 9.23 5.20
N PRO A 159 -8.07 9.96 5.22
CA PRO A 159 -8.98 10.06 4.07
C PRO A 159 -8.32 10.58 2.80
N THR A 160 -7.29 11.42 2.89
CA THR A 160 -6.66 12.08 1.74
C THR A 160 -5.90 11.10 0.83
N LEU A 161 -5.57 9.90 1.33
CA LEU A 161 -5.02 8.82 0.52
C LEU A 161 -5.87 8.53 -0.72
N LEU A 162 -7.20 8.55 -0.58
CA LEU A 162 -8.12 8.26 -1.66
C LEU A 162 -8.08 9.28 -2.80
N LEU A 163 -7.57 10.49 -2.57
CA LEU A 163 -7.50 11.55 -3.59
C LEU A 163 -6.59 11.17 -4.75
N PHE A 164 -5.56 10.35 -4.50
CA PHE A 164 -4.51 10.07 -5.46
C PHE A 164 -4.33 8.59 -5.78
N LEU A 165 -5.05 7.70 -5.12
CA LEU A 165 -5.13 6.30 -5.52
C LEU A 165 -5.83 6.20 -6.88
N ARG A 166 -5.37 5.26 -7.71
CA ARG A 166 -5.79 5.15 -9.11
C ARG A 166 -7.11 4.40 -9.26
N GLN A 167 -7.26 3.30 -8.53
CA GLN A 167 -8.40 2.41 -8.59
C GLN A 167 -9.21 2.43 -7.30
N VAL A 168 -8.57 2.32 -6.14
CA VAL A 168 -9.22 2.19 -4.84
C VAL A 168 -10.12 3.41 -4.56
N ARG A 169 -11.38 3.13 -4.18
CA ARG A 169 -12.40 4.13 -3.90
C ARG A 169 -12.90 4.10 -2.46
N ALA A 170 -12.59 3.04 -1.73
CA ALA A 170 -12.92 2.98 -0.31
C ALA A 170 -11.83 2.21 0.47
N ILE A 171 -11.54 2.71 1.66
CA ILE A 171 -10.64 2.06 2.62
C ILE A 171 -11.39 1.91 3.93
N THR A 172 -11.46 0.69 4.45
CA THR A 172 -11.97 0.40 5.79
C THR A 172 -10.82 -0.01 6.69
N VAL A 173 -10.67 0.66 7.81
CA VAL A 173 -9.65 0.41 8.82
C VAL A 173 -10.33 -0.08 10.09
N GLU A 174 -9.94 -1.26 10.57
CA GLU A 174 -10.43 -1.83 11.82
C GLU A 174 -9.26 -1.92 12.82
N ARG A 175 -9.42 -1.26 13.97
CA ARG A 175 -8.41 -1.23 15.03
C ARG A 175 -9.08 -1.12 16.39
N LEU A 176 -8.71 -2.00 17.33
CA LEU A 176 -9.15 -1.94 18.74
C LEU A 176 -10.67 -1.88 18.95
N GLY A 177 -11.44 -2.44 18.02
CA GLY A 177 -12.91 -2.43 18.07
C GLY A 177 -13.57 -1.25 17.37
N ASP A 178 -12.79 -0.28 16.91
CA ASP A 178 -13.28 0.81 16.05
C ASP A 178 -13.12 0.45 14.58
N VAL A 179 -14.10 0.86 13.78
CA VAL A 179 -14.13 0.69 12.33
C VAL A 179 -14.25 2.07 11.70
N LEU A 180 -13.22 2.50 10.97
CA LEU A 180 -13.22 3.72 10.18
C LEU A 180 -13.36 3.36 8.72
N THR A 181 -14.30 4.00 8.03
CA THR A 181 -14.47 3.81 6.58
C THR A 181 -14.34 5.16 5.88
N TYR A 182 -13.46 5.21 4.91
CA TYR A 182 -13.27 6.32 3.98
C TYR A 182 -13.82 5.92 2.62
N ALA A 183 -14.67 6.74 2.01
CA ALA A 183 -15.24 6.47 0.70
C ALA A 183 -15.17 7.72 -0.19
N LEU A 184 -14.51 7.59 -1.34
CA LEU A 184 -14.39 8.66 -2.32
C LEU A 184 -15.57 8.61 -3.30
N HIS A 185 -16.24 9.74 -3.42
CA HIS A 185 -17.34 9.97 -4.36
C HIS A 185 -16.97 11.11 -5.33
N GLY A 186 -17.33 10.92 -6.58
CA GLY A 186 -17.06 11.88 -7.65
C GLY A 186 -16.02 11.42 -8.67
N PRO A 187 -15.78 12.24 -9.68
CA PRO A 187 -14.81 11.95 -10.74
C PRO A 187 -13.36 12.10 -10.22
N PRO A 188 -12.38 11.57 -10.96
CA PRO A 188 -10.96 11.71 -10.59
C PRO A 188 -10.41 13.13 -10.70
N GLU A 189 -11.17 14.04 -11.29
CA GLU A 189 -10.87 15.48 -11.47
C GLU A 189 -12.13 16.29 -11.26
N GLY A 190 -12.02 17.48 -10.65
CA GLY A 190 -13.14 18.36 -10.33
C GLY A 190 -13.57 18.19 -8.86
N PHE A 191 -14.88 18.33 -8.61
CA PHE A 191 -15.41 18.25 -7.26
C PHE A 191 -15.54 16.81 -6.79
N VAL A 192 -14.91 16.50 -5.66
CA VAL A 192 -14.94 15.19 -5.01
C VAL A 192 -15.34 15.32 -3.54
N THR A 193 -15.96 14.29 -3.00
CA THR A 193 -16.30 14.20 -1.58
C THR A 193 -15.74 12.90 -1.01
N ILE A 194 -15.08 12.98 0.13
CA ILE A 194 -14.69 11.81 0.92
C ILE A 194 -15.64 11.73 2.11
N GLY A 195 -16.48 10.71 2.14
CA GLY A 195 -17.26 10.34 3.30
C GLY A 195 -16.38 9.61 4.31
N VAL A 196 -16.47 10.00 5.57
CA VAL A 196 -15.78 9.36 6.70
C VAL A 196 -16.84 8.87 7.68
N THR A 197 -16.88 7.57 7.90
CA THR A 197 -17.79 6.94 8.87
C THR A 197 -16.96 6.23 9.93
N THR A 198 -17.20 6.55 11.19
CA THR A 198 -16.63 5.83 12.33
C THR A 198 -17.71 5.01 13.00
N ARG A 199 -17.45 3.74 13.25
CA ARG A 199 -18.31 2.84 14.04
C ARG A 199 -17.46 2.19 15.14
N GLY A 200 -18.01 2.11 16.34
CA GLY A 200 -17.32 1.55 17.51
C GLY A 200 -17.87 2.17 18.78
N VAL A 201 -17.00 2.57 19.69
CA VAL A 201 -17.38 3.25 20.94
C VAL A 201 -18.14 4.56 20.64
N ASN A 202 -17.71 5.28 19.59
CA ASN A 202 -18.37 6.48 19.09
C ASN A 202 -18.80 6.27 17.64
N HIS A 203 -20.03 6.64 17.32
CA HIS A 203 -20.50 6.70 15.93
C HIS A 203 -20.42 8.14 15.45
N SER A 204 -19.77 8.35 14.33
CA SER A 204 -19.71 9.68 13.70
C SER A 204 -19.68 9.52 12.17
N GLU A 205 -20.23 10.54 11.50
CA GLU A 205 -20.17 10.67 10.05
C GLU A 205 -19.73 12.10 9.73
N SER A 206 -18.82 12.23 8.78
CA SER A 206 -18.37 13.51 8.27
C SER A 206 -18.07 13.43 6.79
N GLU A 207 -18.03 14.60 6.14
CA GLU A 207 -17.67 14.72 4.73
C GLU A 207 -16.54 15.74 4.57
N HIS A 208 -15.58 15.38 3.76
CA HIS A 208 -14.49 16.24 3.35
C HIS A 208 -14.61 16.51 1.84
N LYS A 209 -14.72 17.79 1.46
CA LYS A 209 -14.92 18.20 0.07
C LYS A 209 -13.66 18.82 -0.51
N TYR A 210 -13.30 18.40 -1.69
CA TYR A 210 -12.12 18.89 -2.39
C TYR A 210 -12.47 19.25 -3.83
N PHE A 211 -11.68 20.16 -4.39
CA PHE A 211 -11.58 20.35 -5.83
C PHE A 211 -10.21 19.80 -6.28
N VAL A 212 -10.22 18.77 -7.11
CA VAL A 212 -9.01 18.15 -7.64
C VAL A 212 -8.73 18.73 -9.02
N ALA A 213 -7.63 19.44 -9.15
CA ALA A 213 -7.11 19.92 -10.42
C ALA A 213 -5.99 19.00 -10.90
N LYS A 214 -5.97 18.72 -12.21
CA LYS A 214 -4.91 17.94 -12.86
C LYS A 214 -4.29 18.73 -14.00
N ALA A 215 -2.96 18.66 -14.11
CA ALA A 215 -2.20 19.21 -15.22
C ALA A 215 -1.08 18.23 -15.55
N SER A 216 -1.17 17.56 -16.71
CA SER A 216 -0.27 16.46 -17.08
C SER A 216 -0.19 15.40 -16.00
N ASP A 217 0.97 15.30 -15.32
CA ASP A 217 1.24 14.32 -14.27
C ASP A 217 1.05 14.90 -12.86
N LEU A 218 0.73 16.19 -12.73
CA LEU A 218 0.51 16.89 -11.47
C LEU A 218 -0.97 16.85 -11.09
N SER A 219 -1.27 16.53 -9.84
CA SER A 219 -2.61 16.64 -9.26
C SER A 219 -2.54 17.40 -7.94
N ILE A 220 -3.43 18.37 -7.75
CA ILE A 220 -3.55 19.16 -6.53
C ILE A 220 -4.99 19.07 -6.04
N ALA A 221 -5.19 18.81 -4.74
CA ALA A 221 -6.51 18.73 -4.14
C ALA A 221 -6.74 19.90 -3.19
N PHE A 222 -7.55 20.85 -3.61
CA PHE A 222 -7.90 22.04 -2.82
C PHE A 222 -9.05 21.72 -1.86
N PRO A 223 -8.87 21.79 -0.53
CA PRO A 223 -9.95 21.60 0.42
C PRO A 223 -10.97 22.75 0.29
N LEU A 224 -12.26 22.41 0.18
CA LEU A 224 -13.34 23.39 0.01
C LEU A 224 -14.04 23.73 1.31
N HIS A 225 -14.22 22.73 2.19
CA HIS A 225 -14.85 22.90 3.49
C HIS A 225 -14.15 22.01 4.52
N GLY A 226 -13.99 22.51 5.72
CA GLY A 226 -13.27 21.87 6.81
C GLY A 226 -11.92 22.55 7.07
N ALA A 227 -11.28 22.20 8.14
CA ALA A 227 -9.94 22.71 8.44
C ALA A 227 -8.94 22.09 7.46
N ALA A 228 -8.33 22.92 6.61
CA ALA A 228 -7.17 22.49 5.85
C ALA A 228 -6.10 22.02 6.85
N PRO A 229 -5.38 20.91 6.56
CA PRO A 229 -4.31 20.45 7.43
C PRO A 229 -3.27 21.55 7.60
N ALA A 230 -2.57 21.56 8.74
CA ALA A 230 -1.50 22.53 8.99
C ALA A 230 -0.39 22.39 7.93
N SER A 231 -0.13 21.18 7.48
CA SER A 231 0.72 20.84 6.33
C SER A 231 0.17 19.59 5.67
N ALA A 232 0.23 19.56 4.34
CA ALA A 232 -0.21 18.41 3.56
C ALA A 232 0.98 17.62 3.03
N ALA A 233 0.80 16.31 2.89
CA ALA A 233 1.80 15.44 2.33
C ALA A 233 1.99 15.66 0.83
N VAL A 234 3.24 15.53 0.38
CA VAL A 234 3.57 15.30 -1.03
C VAL A 234 3.38 13.82 -1.30
N SER A 235 2.80 13.49 -2.44
CA SER A 235 2.53 12.11 -2.83
C SER A 235 3.13 11.79 -4.20
N THR A 236 3.47 10.53 -4.38
CA THR A 236 3.69 9.89 -5.69
C THR A 236 2.76 8.69 -5.77
N THR A 237 1.46 8.94 -5.81
CA THR A 237 0.34 8.03 -5.55
C THR A 237 0.11 7.85 -4.04
N LEU A 238 1.14 7.54 -3.27
CA LEU A 238 1.12 7.41 -1.81
C LEU A 238 1.95 8.50 -1.15
N PRO A 239 1.63 8.86 0.10
CA PRO A 239 2.32 9.92 0.82
C PRO A 239 3.80 9.64 1.01
N LEU A 240 4.59 10.70 0.94
CA LEU A 240 5.99 10.71 1.32
C LEU A 240 6.12 11.26 2.74
N SER A 241 7.23 10.97 3.39
CA SER A 241 7.56 11.53 4.72
C SER A 241 7.79 13.04 4.68
N GLN A 242 8.03 13.60 3.49
CA GLN A 242 8.18 15.04 3.30
C GLN A 242 6.85 15.76 3.22
N LEU A 243 6.75 16.86 3.97
CA LEU A 243 5.64 17.80 3.88
C LEU A 243 5.98 18.89 2.87
N ALA A 244 5.01 19.25 2.06
CA ALA A 244 5.20 20.28 1.03
C ALA A 244 5.32 21.71 1.59
N GLY A 245 5.04 21.93 2.88
CA GLY A 245 4.83 23.26 3.44
C GLY A 245 3.53 23.94 2.96
N LEU A 246 2.80 23.26 2.07
CA LEU A 246 1.49 23.66 1.57
C LEU A 246 0.38 23.05 2.43
N ARG A 247 -0.80 23.68 2.42
CA ARG A 247 -2.01 23.14 3.05
C ARG A 247 -2.87 22.30 2.11
N THR A 248 -2.36 22.04 0.92
CA THR A 248 -3.03 21.34 -0.17
C THR A 248 -2.29 20.06 -0.50
N PRO A 249 -2.95 18.88 -0.42
CA PRO A 249 -2.37 17.63 -0.90
C PRO A 249 -1.94 17.74 -2.37
N LEU A 250 -0.74 17.24 -2.66
CA LEU A 250 -0.08 17.31 -3.95
C LEU A 250 0.40 15.93 -4.37
N ASN A 251 0.15 15.56 -5.62
CA ASN A 251 0.65 14.31 -6.20
C ASN A 251 1.31 14.56 -7.56
N ALA A 252 2.53 14.07 -7.73
CA ALA A 252 3.25 14.10 -9.00
C ALA A 252 4.27 12.94 -9.07
N PRO A 253 4.77 12.58 -10.26
CA PRO A 253 5.79 11.55 -10.44
C PRO A 253 7.19 12.12 -10.11
N PHE A 254 7.44 12.41 -8.86
CA PHE A 254 8.72 12.88 -8.39
C PHE A 254 9.79 11.79 -8.42
N ASP A 255 11.03 12.18 -8.67
CA ASP A 255 12.17 11.30 -8.49
C ASP A 255 12.41 11.08 -6.98
N LEU A 256 12.38 9.82 -6.57
CA LEU A 256 12.47 9.42 -5.17
C LEU A 256 13.84 8.84 -4.84
N THR A 257 14.25 8.97 -3.59
CA THR A 257 15.34 8.20 -3.02
C THR A 257 15.08 6.69 -3.14
N ALA A 258 16.13 5.86 -3.04
CA ALA A 258 16.01 4.41 -3.22
C ALA A 258 14.99 3.77 -2.28
N ASN A 259 14.84 4.28 -1.06
CA ASN A 259 13.83 3.87 -0.07
C ASN A 259 12.43 4.47 -0.32
N ARG A 260 12.28 5.32 -1.35
CA ARG A 260 11.03 6.00 -1.73
C ARG A 260 10.38 6.83 -0.62
N GLU A 261 11.13 7.28 0.37
CA GLU A 261 10.62 8.07 1.50
C GLU A 261 10.79 9.58 1.30
N ALA A 262 11.73 9.97 0.47
CA ALA A 262 12.06 11.37 0.22
C ALA A 262 12.27 11.65 -1.26
N LEU A 263 12.13 12.92 -1.61
CA LEU A 263 12.45 13.42 -2.95
C LEU A 263 13.96 13.41 -3.17
N MET A 264 14.40 12.99 -4.35
CA MET A 264 15.79 13.20 -4.77
C MET A 264 16.02 14.68 -5.03
N ASP A 265 17.23 15.13 -4.72
CA ASP A 265 17.68 16.48 -5.08
C ASP A 265 18.09 16.48 -6.56
N SER A 266 17.13 16.66 -7.45
CA SER A 266 17.31 16.60 -8.90
C SER A 266 16.77 17.86 -9.58
N GLU A 267 17.27 18.17 -10.78
CA GLU A 267 16.77 19.29 -11.59
C GLU A 267 15.28 19.14 -11.96
N ARG A 268 14.74 17.91 -12.01
CA ARG A 268 13.31 17.64 -12.21
C ARG A 268 12.45 18.14 -11.06
N ARG A 269 12.97 18.10 -9.82
CA ARG A 269 12.32 18.68 -8.66
C ARG A 269 12.10 20.18 -8.85
N MET A 270 13.12 20.88 -9.31
CA MET A 270 13.06 22.34 -9.57
C MET A 270 12.00 22.67 -10.61
N ARG A 271 11.95 21.94 -11.72
CA ARG A 271 10.94 22.16 -12.76
C ARG A 271 9.50 21.88 -12.30
N GLY A 272 9.30 20.90 -11.41
CA GLY A 272 7.98 20.61 -10.82
C GLY A 272 7.48 21.74 -9.93
N PHE A 273 8.38 22.44 -9.22
CA PHE A 273 8.03 23.58 -8.38
C PHE A 273 7.94 24.90 -9.16
N GLU A 274 8.61 25.03 -10.32
CA GLU A 274 8.49 26.21 -11.21
C GLU A 274 7.15 26.24 -11.95
N MET A 275 6.42 25.14 -12.02
CA MET A 275 5.08 25.06 -12.63
C MET A 275 3.94 25.33 -11.63
N LEU A 276 4.24 25.55 -10.35
CA LEU A 276 3.29 25.92 -9.29
C LEU A 276 3.34 27.43 -9.01
#